data_913147524f4728b1f8081dac5e6ddffb
#
_entry.id   913147524f4728b1f8081dac5e6ddffb
#
_cell.length_a   1.000
_cell.length_b   1.000
_cell.length_c   1.000
_cell.angle_alpha   90.00
_cell.angle_beta   90.00
_cell.angle_gamma   90.00
#
_symmetry.space_group_name_H-M   'P 1'
#
loop_
_entity.id
_entity.type
_entity.pdbx_description
1 polymer ?
#
loop_
_entity_poly.entity_id
_entity_poly.type
_entity_poly.pdbx_seq_one_letter_code
_entity_poly.pdbx_strand_id
1 'polypeptide(L)'
;MTVVNLAQVLQPALAQGYAVGGLVCLGWEDMRAYVAAAEVENCPVILQAGPSCRAHTPLPVLGKMFRYLAEEASVPVVAHLDHGYTFEDCKIALDSGFTSLMFDGSRKPL
;
A
#
# COMPACT_ATOMS: atom_id res chain seq x y z
N MET A 1 -14.86 -0.27 7.52
CA MET A 1 -13.49 0.21 7.74
C MET A 1 -12.72 0.15 6.44
N THR A 2 -12.13 1.26 6.02
CA THR A 2 -11.48 1.40 4.71
C THR A 2 -9.95 1.46 4.80
N VAL A 3 -9.39 1.92 5.91
CA VAL A 3 -7.95 1.84 6.18
C VAL A 3 -7.67 0.48 6.79
N VAL A 4 -7.00 -0.39 6.05
CA VAL A 4 -6.83 -1.80 6.45
C VAL A 4 -5.40 -2.29 6.19
N ASN A 5 -5.02 -3.39 6.82
CA ASN A 5 -3.75 -4.06 6.60
C ASN A 5 -3.91 -5.24 5.63
N LEU A 6 -2.79 -5.87 5.24
CA LEU A 6 -2.81 -6.99 4.30
C LEU A 6 -3.66 -8.16 4.78
N ALA A 7 -3.57 -8.54 6.05
CA ALA A 7 -4.31 -9.69 6.56
C ALA A 7 -5.82 -9.49 6.38
N GLN A 8 -6.30 -8.29 6.59
CA GLN A 8 -7.73 -7.96 6.50
C GLN A 8 -8.29 -8.12 5.08
N VAL A 9 -7.48 -7.96 4.05
CA VAL A 9 -7.92 -8.15 2.66
C VAL A 9 -7.54 -9.51 2.08
N LEU A 10 -6.43 -10.10 2.51
CA LEU A 10 -5.93 -11.35 1.94
C LEU A 10 -6.56 -12.59 2.56
N GLN A 11 -6.90 -12.58 3.85
CA GLN A 11 -7.55 -13.72 4.48
C GLN A 11 -8.93 -14.02 3.86
N PRO A 12 -9.82 -13.04 3.67
CA PRO A 12 -11.07 -13.29 2.95
C PRO A 12 -10.86 -13.73 1.50
N ALA A 13 -9.86 -13.15 0.83
CA ALA A 13 -9.54 -13.50 -0.56
C ALA A 13 -9.14 -14.98 -0.67
N LEU A 14 -8.28 -15.45 0.24
CA LEU A 14 -7.86 -16.84 0.29
C LEU A 14 -9.04 -17.78 0.57
N ALA A 15 -9.86 -17.43 1.55
CA ALA A 15 -11.00 -18.26 1.94
C ALA A 15 -12.05 -18.36 0.84
N GLN A 16 -12.24 -17.33 0.04
CA GLN A 16 -13.27 -17.27 -1.00
C GLN A 16 -12.74 -17.51 -2.42
N GLY A 17 -11.42 -17.66 -2.58
CA GLY A 17 -10.81 -18.03 -3.86
C GLY A 17 -10.71 -16.90 -4.88
N TYR A 18 -10.42 -15.68 -4.44
CA TYR A 18 -10.15 -14.56 -5.36
C TYR A 18 -8.82 -13.89 -5.05
N ALA A 19 -8.32 -13.08 -5.96
CA ALA A 19 -7.10 -12.30 -5.80
C ALA A 19 -7.41 -10.84 -5.51
N VAL A 20 -6.48 -10.15 -4.81
CA VAL A 20 -6.54 -8.70 -4.58
C VAL A 20 -5.42 -8.05 -5.37
N GLY A 21 -5.74 -7.00 -6.13
CA GLY A 21 -4.74 -6.26 -6.90
C GLY A 21 -3.79 -5.49 -6.01
N GLY A 22 -2.49 -5.73 -6.17
CA GLY A 22 -1.43 -4.91 -5.59
C GLY A 22 -0.81 -4.06 -6.70
N LEU A 23 -1.01 -2.73 -6.65
CA LEU A 23 -0.74 -1.85 -7.77
C LEU A 23 0.36 -0.86 -7.41
N VAL A 24 1.43 -0.86 -8.20
CA VAL A 24 2.56 0.04 -8.01
C VAL A 24 2.13 1.47 -8.33
N CYS A 25 2.35 2.37 -7.38
CA CYS A 25 2.06 3.78 -7.51
C CYS A 25 3.35 4.57 -7.73
N LEU A 26 3.32 5.56 -8.60
CA LEU A 26 4.44 6.47 -8.83
C LEU A 26 4.15 7.87 -8.32
N GLY A 27 2.88 8.25 -8.17
CA GLY A 27 2.49 9.56 -7.69
C GLY A 27 1.00 9.64 -7.37
N TRP A 28 0.54 10.86 -7.08
CA TRP A 28 -0.84 11.12 -6.67
C TRP A 28 -1.87 10.68 -7.71
N GLU A 29 -1.59 10.91 -9.00
CA GLU A 29 -2.55 10.66 -10.07
C GLU A 29 -2.89 9.17 -10.20
N ASP A 30 -1.88 8.30 -10.17
CA ASP A 30 -2.14 6.87 -10.29
C ASP A 30 -2.73 6.28 -8.99
N MET A 31 -2.29 6.74 -7.82
CA MET A 31 -2.89 6.35 -6.54
C MET A 31 -4.40 6.61 -6.55
N ARG A 32 -4.77 7.82 -6.93
CA ARG A 32 -6.16 8.27 -6.98
C ARG A 32 -6.96 7.47 -8.00
N ALA A 33 -6.38 7.22 -9.16
CA ALA A 33 -7.03 6.45 -10.22
C ALA A 33 -7.29 5.00 -9.80
N TYR A 34 -6.35 4.37 -9.11
CA TYR A 34 -6.51 3.00 -8.62
C TYR A 34 -7.63 2.89 -7.58
N VAL A 35 -7.71 3.86 -6.65
CA VAL A 35 -8.78 3.86 -5.65
C VAL A 35 -10.12 4.07 -6.33
N ALA A 36 -10.22 5.00 -7.28
CA ALA A 36 -11.47 5.24 -8.02
C ALA A 36 -11.93 3.99 -8.77
N ALA A 37 -11.00 3.29 -9.41
CA ALA A 37 -11.32 2.03 -10.11
C ALA A 37 -11.80 0.95 -9.12
N ALA A 38 -11.14 0.82 -7.98
CA ALA A 38 -11.53 -0.13 -6.94
C ALA A 38 -12.94 0.15 -6.41
N GLU A 39 -13.28 1.42 -6.25
CA GLU A 39 -14.63 1.83 -5.82
C GLU A 39 -15.69 1.48 -6.86
N VAL A 40 -15.42 1.70 -8.15
CA VAL A 40 -16.33 1.32 -9.24
C VAL A 40 -16.56 -0.19 -9.25
N GLU A 41 -15.49 -0.96 -9.07
CA GLU A 41 -15.55 -2.42 -9.05
C GLU A 41 -15.98 -3.00 -7.69
N ASN A 42 -16.14 -2.15 -6.68
CA ASN A 42 -16.49 -2.53 -5.31
C ASN A 42 -15.58 -3.62 -4.76
N CYS A 43 -14.27 -3.45 -4.88
CA CYS A 43 -13.27 -4.41 -4.43
C CYS A 43 -12.14 -3.72 -3.65
N PRO A 44 -11.44 -4.46 -2.77
CA PRO A 44 -10.28 -3.91 -2.07
C PRO A 44 -9.11 -3.69 -3.03
N VAL A 45 -8.19 -2.81 -2.64
CA VAL A 45 -6.97 -2.53 -3.41
C VAL A 45 -5.77 -2.36 -2.48
N ILE A 46 -4.60 -2.80 -2.93
CA ILE A 46 -3.33 -2.59 -2.26
C ILE A 46 -2.54 -1.58 -3.07
N LEU A 47 -2.29 -0.41 -2.50
CA LEU A 47 -1.45 0.62 -3.11
C LEU A 47 -0.01 0.39 -2.66
N GLN A 48 0.90 0.21 -3.61
CA GLN A 48 2.28 -0.15 -3.34
C GLN A 48 3.23 0.98 -3.69
N ALA A 49 4.00 1.45 -2.69
CA ALA A 49 5.07 2.42 -2.89
C ALA A 49 6.42 1.69 -2.88
N GLY A 50 7.02 1.56 -4.04
CA GLY A 50 8.33 0.94 -4.22
C GLY A 50 9.49 1.93 -4.16
N PRO A 51 10.72 1.46 -4.42
CA PRO A 51 11.92 2.31 -4.38
C PRO A 51 11.84 3.54 -5.28
N SER A 52 11.33 3.41 -6.50
CA SER A 52 11.20 4.54 -7.43
C SER A 52 10.24 5.60 -6.91
N CYS A 53 9.12 5.19 -6.35
CA CYS A 53 8.11 6.09 -5.79
C CYS A 53 8.70 6.91 -4.63
N ARG A 54 9.34 6.24 -3.68
CA ARG A 54 9.90 6.94 -2.52
C ARG A 54 11.19 7.71 -2.82
N ALA A 55 11.87 7.40 -3.90
CA ALA A 55 12.99 8.24 -4.38
C ALA A 55 12.50 9.58 -4.91
N HIS A 56 11.31 9.61 -5.49
CA HIS A 56 10.68 10.83 -6.00
C HIS A 56 9.98 11.61 -4.89
N THR A 57 9.24 10.92 -4.03
CA THR A 57 8.40 11.55 -3.00
C THR A 57 8.72 10.93 -1.63
N PRO A 58 9.03 11.76 -0.61
CA PRO A 58 9.38 11.23 0.72
C PRO A 58 8.27 10.37 1.34
N LEU A 59 8.67 9.33 2.08
CA LEU A 59 7.73 8.42 2.75
C LEU A 59 6.69 9.14 3.61
N PRO A 60 7.03 10.19 4.40
CA PRO A 60 6.01 10.91 5.18
C PRO A 60 4.93 11.55 4.30
N VAL A 61 5.28 12.03 3.12
CA VAL A 61 4.32 12.61 2.17
C VAL A 61 3.46 11.52 1.54
N LEU A 62 4.09 10.42 1.10
CA LEU A 62 3.36 9.26 0.56
C LEU A 62 2.37 8.69 1.56
N GLY A 63 2.79 8.56 2.82
CA GLY A 63 1.92 8.06 3.89
C GLY A 63 0.67 8.92 4.06
N LYS A 64 0.80 10.23 3.99
CA LYS A 64 -0.34 11.16 4.07
C LYS A 64 -1.27 11.01 2.86
N MET A 65 -0.71 10.87 1.65
CA MET A 65 -1.51 10.66 0.45
C MET A 65 -2.29 9.35 0.51
N PHE A 66 -1.63 8.26 0.89
CA PHE A 66 -2.28 6.96 1.03
C PHE A 66 -3.37 6.99 2.10
N ARG A 67 -3.06 7.59 3.25
CA ARG A 67 -4.03 7.71 4.35
C ARG A 67 -5.26 8.49 3.93
N TYR A 68 -5.06 9.63 3.28
CA TYR A 68 -6.16 10.45 2.78
C TYR A 68 -7.07 9.63 1.86
N LEU A 69 -6.49 8.97 0.86
CA LEU A 69 -7.25 8.17 -0.08
C LEU A 69 -7.98 7.01 0.59
N ALA A 70 -7.31 6.33 1.52
CA ALA A 70 -7.89 5.19 2.23
C ALA A 70 -9.03 5.61 3.16
N GLU A 71 -8.91 6.75 3.83
CA GLU A 71 -9.93 7.26 4.73
C GLU A 71 -11.18 7.74 3.98
N GLU A 72 -11.01 8.31 2.79
CA GLU A 72 -12.11 8.81 1.96
C GLU A 72 -12.76 7.72 1.10
N ALA A 73 -12.11 6.58 0.92
CA ALA A 73 -12.58 5.51 0.05
C ALA A 73 -13.83 4.82 0.57
N SER A 74 -14.63 4.27 -0.34
CA SER A 74 -15.77 3.41 -0.01
C SER A 74 -15.41 1.92 0.04
N VAL A 75 -14.15 1.57 -0.26
CA VAL A 75 -13.64 0.20 -0.29
C VAL A 75 -12.38 0.09 0.58
N PRO A 76 -12.01 -1.13 1.03
CA PRO A 76 -10.78 -1.31 1.79
C PRO A 76 -9.53 -0.98 0.96
N VAL A 77 -8.64 -0.18 1.53
CA VAL A 77 -7.37 0.24 0.90
C VAL A 77 -6.22 -0.08 1.84
N VAL A 78 -5.23 -0.80 1.32
CA VAL A 78 -3.97 -1.08 2.02
C VAL A 78 -2.89 -0.13 1.50
N ALA A 79 -2.19 0.52 2.41
CA ALA A 79 -1.02 1.34 2.09
C ALA A 79 0.24 0.50 2.36
N HIS A 80 0.89 0.03 1.32
CA HIS A 80 1.96 -0.97 1.38
C HIS A 80 3.31 -0.40 0.95
N LEU A 81 4.32 -0.54 1.80
CA LEU A 81 5.71 -0.28 1.42
C LEU A 81 6.26 -1.51 0.70
N ASP A 82 6.59 -1.34 -0.58
CA ASP A 82 7.13 -2.41 -1.41
C ASP A 82 8.65 -2.32 -1.46
N HIS A 83 9.33 -3.43 -1.18
CA HIS A 83 10.79 -3.54 -1.15
C HIS A 83 11.45 -2.54 -0.19
N GLY A 84 11.13 -2.61 1.09
CA GLY A 84 11.87 -1.90 2.13
C GLY A 84 13.22 -2.58 2.38
N TYR A 85 14.32 -1.91 2.04
CA TYR A 85 15.66 -2.52 2.12
C TYR A 85 16.32 -2.35 3.48
N THR A 86 15.84 -1.45 4.32
CA THR A 86 16.41 -1.18 5.64
C THR A 86 15.34 -1.17 6.71
N PHE A 87 15.75 -1.43 7.94
CA PHE A 87 14.86 -1.27 9.10
C PHE A 87 14.31 0.15 9.19
N GLU A 88 15.19 1.13 8.91
CA GLU A 88 14.82 2.56 8.98
C GLU A 88 13.69 2.90 8.00
N ASP A 89 13.78 2.44 6.74
CA ASP A 89 12.72 2.67 5.75
C ASP A 89 11.38 2.08 6.23
N CYS A 90 11.42 0.87 6.76
CA CYS A 90 10.22 0.21 7.27
C CYS A 90 9.62 0.98 8.45
N LYS A 91 10.48 1.45 9.38
CA LYS A 91 10.02 2.23 10.53
C LYS A 91 9.40 3.55 10.10
N ILE A 92 10.07 4.28 9.20
CA ILE A 92 9.54 5.56 8.67
C ILE A 92 8.19 5.34 7.98
N ALA A 93 8.05 4.29 7.20
CA ALA A 93 6.80 3.98 6.53
C ALA A 93 5.65 3.77 7.53
N LEU A 94 5.87 2.95 8.56
CA LEU A 94 4.85 2.71 9.59
C LEU A 94 4.52 3.99 10.36
N ASP A 95 5.54 4.77 10.73
CA ASP A 95 5.33 6.04 11.43
C ASP A 95 4.61 7.07 10.54
N SER A 96 4.70 6.92 9.23
CA SER A 96 4.07 7.83 8.25
C SER A 96 2.64 7.46 7.89
N GLY A 97 2.15 6.31 8.36
CA GLY A 97 0.76 5.89 8.12
C GLY A 97 0.59 4.71 7.18
N PHE A 98 1.66 4.08 6.72
CA PHE A 98 1.57 2.83 5.97
C PHE A 98 1.00 1.73 6.87
N THR A 99 0.15 0.88 6.31
CA THR A 99 -0.54 -0.19 7.05
C THR A 99 0.06 -1.57 6.78
N SER A 100 1.06 -1.63 5.91
CA SER A 100 1.71 -2.86 5.52
C SER A 100 3.11 -2.58 4.99
N LEU A 101 3.98 -3.55 5.05
CA LEU A 101 5.32 -3.44 4.47
C LEU A 101 5.88 -4.80 4.08
N MET A 102 6.82 -4.78 3.14
CA MET A 102 7.66 -5.92 2.82
C MET A 102 9.12 -5.52 3.07
N PHE A 103 9.77 -6.19 4.03
CA PHE A 103 11.21 -6.08 4.20
C PHE A 103 11.89 -6.97 3.18
N ASP A 104 12.74 -6.37 2.34
CA ASP A 104 13.45 -7.09 1.29
C ASP A 104 14.90 -7.33 1.70
N GLY A 105 15.18 -8.54 2.18
CA GLY A 105 16.53 -8.97 2.55
C GLY A 105 17.27 -9.69 1.43
N SER A 106 16.75 -9.72 0.21
CA SER A 106 17.32 -10.52 -0.89
C SER A 106 18.73 -10.10 -1.30
N ARG A 107 19.11 -8.86 -0.99
CA ARG A 107 20.45 -8.32 -1.29
C ARG A 107 21.45 -8.49 -0.14
N LYS A 108 21.04 -9.09 0.95
CA LYS A 108 21.89 -9.28 2.13
C LYS A 108 22.48 -10.69 2.15
N PRO A 109 23.67 -10.87 2.76
CA PRO A 109 24.23 -12.22 2.92
C PRO A 109 23.35 -13.04 3.85
N LEU A 110 23.38 -14.34 3.65
CA LEU A 110 22.69 -15.31 4.51
C LEU A 110 23.30 -15.36 5.91
#